data_478ed131915dbb38e3d0ac4f7caba433
#
_entry.id   478ed131915dbb38e3d0ac4f7caba433
#
_cell.length_a   1.000
_cell.length_b   1.000
_cell.length_c   1.000
_cell.angle_alpha   90.00
_cell.angle_beta   90.00
_cell.angle_gamma   90.00
#
_symmetry.space_group_name_H-M   'P 1'
#
loop_
_entity.id
_entity.type
_entity.pdbx_description
1 polymer ?
#
loop_
_entity_poly.entity_id
_entity_poly.type
_entity_poly.pdbx_seq_one_letter_code
_entity_poly.pdbx_strand_id
1 'polypeptide(L)'
;GISYDRVDHTAAHTIADCAVIEKVLGAPICKNLVLCNRQKTSFYLLLMEGEKPFRTKELSKQIGSARLSFASPEDMEAYLHVTPGSATILALMFDRGHRVQLILDRPVAEWVRIGCHPCINTSTLNLSMAEIRNKFLPYLGVEPILVELPEEREEVH
;
A
#
# COMPACT_ATOMS: atom_id res chain seq x y z
N GLY A 1 -3.10 -10.31 19.54
CA GLY A 1 -4.20 -9.86 18.72
C GLY A 1 -4.11 -8.40 18.35
N ILE A 2 -4.65 -8.06 17.20
CA ILE A 2 -4.73 -6.69 16.68
C ILE A 2 -6.21 -6.28 16.64
N SER A 3 -6.53 -5.18 17.32
CA SER A 3 -7.89 -4.65 17.34
C SER A 3 -8.18 -3.87 16.05
N TYR A 4 -9.41 -3.93 15.56
CA TYR A 4 -9.81 -3.21 14.36
C TYR A 4 -11.28 -2.85 14.37
N ASP A 5 -11.63 -1.81 13.62
CA ASP A 5 -13.00 -1.48 13.25
C ASP A 5 -13.18 -1.81 11.77
N ARG A 6 -14.41 -2.14 11.36
CA ARG A 6 -14.70 -2.56 10.00
C ARG A 6 -15.87 -1.76 9.43
N VAL A 7 -15.74 -1.34 8.17
CA VAL A 7 -16.81 -0.73 7.40
C VAL A 7 -17.00 -1.51 6.11
N ASP A 8 -18.21 -1.98 5.86
CA ASP A 8 -18.58 -2.62 4.58
C ASP A 8 -19.20 -1.56 3.66
N HIS A 9 -18.85 -1.61 2.40
CA HIS A 9 -19.26 -0.60 1.41
C HIS A 9 -19.27 -1.22 0.00
N THR A 10 -19.80 -0.48 -0.96
CA THR A 10 -19.67 -0.87 -2.37
C THR A 10 -18.21 -0.72 -2.80
N ALA A 11 -17.85 -1.43 -3.87
CA ALA A 11 -16.47 -1.38 -4.35
C ALA A 11 -16.04 0.06 -4.65
N ALA A 12 -14.91 0.49 -4.06
CA ALA A 12 -14.35 1.83 -4.24
C ALA A 12 -13.33 1.80 -5.37
N HIS A 13 -13.54 2.61 -6.40
CA HIS A 13 -12.68 2.65 -7.58
C HIS A 13 -11.95 3.97 -7.75
N THR A 14 -12.29 5.00 -6.98
CA THR A 14 -11.71 6.34 -7.08
C THR A 14 -11.26 6.86 -5.72
N ILE A 15 -10.41 7.90 -5.75
CA ILE A 15 -9.99 8.60 -4.52
C ILE A 15 -11.20 9.27 -3.85
N ALA A 16 -12.17 9.76 -4.64
CA ALA A 16 -13.38 10.36 -4.10
C ALA A 16 -14.21 9.32 -3.31
N ASP A 17 -14.31 8.09 -3.82
CA ASP A 17 -14.98 7.00 -3.10
C ASP A 17 -14.28 6.71 -1.78
N CYS A 18 -12.94 6.70 -1.77
CA CYS A 18 -12.14 6.50 -0.56
C CYS A 18 -12.36 7.62 0.46
N ALA A 19 -12.53 8.86 0.03
CA ALA A 19 -12.76 9.99 0.94
C ALA A 19 -14.06 9.84 1.74
N VAL A 20 -15.11 9.31 1.12
CA VAL A 20 -16.37 9.02 1.82
C VAL A 20 -16.17 7.92 2.86
N ILE A 21 -15.44 6.87 2.48
CA ILE A 21 -15.15 5.73 3.38
C ILE A 21 -14.31 6.21 4.56
N GLU A 22 -13.32 7.07 4.34
CA GLU A 22 -12.46 7.62 5.39
C GLU A 22 -13.26 8.33 6.48
N LYS A 23 -14.29 9.09 6.09
CA LYS A 23 -15.14 9.80 7.04
C LYS A 23 -15.91 8.86 7.96
N VAL A 24 -16.46 7.79 7.39
CA VAL A 24 -17.24 6.81 8.15
C VAL A 24 -16.32 5.97 9.03
N LEU A 25 -15.17 5.59 8.50
CA LEU A 25 -14.21 4.70 9.18
C LEU A 25 -13.43 5.41 10.29
N GLY A 26 -13.15 6.70 10.12
CA GLY A 26 -12.32 7.46 11.06
C GLY A 26 -10.83 7.21 10.92
N ALA A 27 -10.37 6.75 9.74
CA ALA A 27 -8.97 6.49 9.46
C ALA A 27 -8.64 6.85 8.01
N PRO A 28 -7.44 7.41 7.73
CA PRO A 28 -7.04 7.70 6.37
C PRO A 28 -6.75 6.42 5.59
N ILE A 29 -7.04 6.45 4.29
CA ILE A 29 -6.74 5.37 3.35
C ILE A 29 -5.60 5.82 2.46
N CYS A 30 -4.58 4.98 2.32
CA CYS A 30 -3.46 5.25 1.44
C CYS A 30 -3.67 4.63 0.05
N LYS A 31 -2.86 5.09 -0.91
CA LYS A 31 -2.70 4.43 -2.19
C LYS A 31 -1.85 3.18 -1.99
N ASN A 32 -2.29 2.06 -2.55
CA ASN A 32 -1.55 0.80 -2.53
C ASN A 32 -1.19 0.44 -3.96
N LEU A 33 0.09 0.50 -4.28
CA LEU A 33 0.60 0.25 -5.63
C LEU A 33 1.48 -0.98 -5.63
N VAL A 34 1.18 -1.94 -6.51
CA VAL A 34 2.04 -3.11 -6.72
C VAL A 34 2.90 -2.86 -7.95
N LEU A 35 4.20 -2.88 -7.76
CA LEU A 35 5.18 -2.49 -8.77
C LEU A 35 6.16 -3.63 -9.02
N CYS A 36 6.76 -3.63 -10.21
CA CYS A 36 7.80 -4.59 -10.55
C CYS A 36 8.85 -3.96 -11.45
N ASN A 37 10.04 -4.59 -11.49
CA ASN A 37 11.05 -4.22 -12.46
C ASN A 37 10.69 -4.80 -13.83
N ARG A 38 11.43 -4.38 -14.86
CA ARG A 38 11.17 -4.81 -16.25
C ARG A 38 11.26 -6.33 -16.43
N GLN A 39 12.20 -6.96 -15.75
CA GLN A 39 12.43 -8.40 -15.84
C GLN A 39 11.44 -9.22 -15.01
N LYS A 40 10.59 -8.58 -14.21
CA LYS A 40 9.65 -9.22 -13.29
C LYS A 40 10.34 -10.15 -12.28
N THR A 41 11.55 -9.77 -11.86
CA THR A 41 12.32 -10.50 -10.85
C THR A 41 12.22 -9.88 -9.47
N SER A 42 11.76 -8.63 -9.38
CA SER A 42 11.57 -7.91 -8.12
C SER A 42 10.20 -7.26 -8.10
N PHE A 43 9.46 -7.49 -7.02
CA PHE A 43 8.12 -6.94 -6.81
C PHE A 43 8.10 -6.09 -5.55
N TYR A 44 7.26 -5.06 -5.55
CA TYR A 44 7.17 -4.09 -4.48
C TYR A 44 5.71 -3.74 -4.21
N LEU A 45 5.37 -3.58 -2.93
CA LEU A 45 4.10 -3.00 -2.52
C LEU A 45 4.42 -1.65 -1.89
N LEU A 46 3.94 -0.57 -2.51
CA LEU A 46 4.13 0.79 -2.03
C LEU A 46 2.84 1.32 -1.44
N LEU A 47 2.93 1.81 -0.19
CA LEU A 47 1.85 2.56 0.45
C LEU A 47 2.23 4.03 0.49
N MET A 48 1.40 4.89 -0.10
CA MET A 48 1.62 6.34 -0.12
C MET A 48 0.30 7.10 0.05
N GLU A 49 0.39 8.38 0.39
CA GLU A 49 -0.81 9.20 0.56
C GLU A 49 -1.64 9.26 -0.73
N GLY A 50 -2.98 9.18 -0.58
CA GLY A 50 -3.90 9.05 -1.72
C GLY A 50 -3.85 10.21 -2.70
N GLU A 51 -3.60 11.42 -2.24
CA GLU A 51 -3.56 12.62 -3.08
C GLU A 51 -2.17 12.91 -3.66
N LYS A 52 -1.15 12.25 -3.15
CA LYS A 52 0.22 12.46 -3.60
C LYS A 52 0.43 11.83 -4.99
N PRO A 53 1.04 12.54 -5.95
CA PRO A 53 1.32 11.95 -7.26
C PRO A 53 2.41 10.88 -7.15
N PHE A 54 2.22 9.77 -7.86
CA PHE A 54 3.24 8.75 -7.93
C PHE A 54 4.22 9.04 -9.07
N ARG A 55 5.51 9.02 -8.75
CA ARG A 55 6.59 9.22 -9.72
C ARG A 55 7.57 8.08 -9.63
N THR A 56 7.57 7.22 -10.65
CA THR A 56 8.46 6.06 -10.74
C THR A 56 9.92 6.43 -10.58
N LYS A 57 10.34 7.51 -11.24
CA LYS A 57 11.75 7.96 -11.21
C LYS A 57 12.23 8.26 -9.80
N GLU A 58 11.41 8.95 -9.02
CA GLU A 58 11.76 9.32 -7.66
C GLU A 58 11.86 8.10 -6.76
N LEU A 59 10.89 7.19 -6.87
CA LEU A 59 10.91 5.95 -6.11
C LEU A 59 12.12 5.09 -6.45
N SER A 60 12.35 4.86 -7.74
CA SER A 60 13.48 4.03 -8.21
C SER A 60 14.82 4.56 -7.71
N LYS A 61 14.98 5.88 -7.69
CA LYS A 61 16.17 6.54 -7.18
C LYS A 61 16.38 6.27 -5.69
N GLN A 62 15.33 6.39 -4.88
CA GLN A 62 15.42 6.23 -3.43
C GLN A 62 15.70 4.80 -3.01
N ILE A 63 15.17 3.82 -3.71
CA ILE A 63 15.38 2.40 -3.38
C ILE A 63 16.56 1.78 -4.15
N GLY A 64 17.21 2.54 -5.02
CA GLY A 64 18.35 2.06 -5.77
C GLY A 64 18.02 0.99 -6.81
N SER A 65 16.82 1.04 -7.39
CA SER A 65 16.38 0.07 -8.38
C SER A 65 16.41 0.64 -9.81
N ALA A 66 16.30 -0.25 -10.79
CA ALA A 66 15.98 0.13 -12.15
C ALA A 66 14.53 0.67 -12.20
N ARG A 67 14.13 1.21 -13.35
CA ARG A 67 12.79 1.77 -13.54
C ARG A 67 11.72 0.72 -13.23
N LEU A 68 10.72 1.13 -12.44
CA LEU A 68 9.61 0.29 -12.04
C LEU A 68 8.37 0.61 -12.88
N SER A 69 7.51 -0.39 -13.04
CA SER A 69 6.20 -0.25 -13.66
C SER A 69 5.16 -0.95 -12.78
N PHE A 70 3.88 -0.75 -13.10
CA PHE A 70 2.81 -1.42 -12.37
C PHE A 70 2.83 -2.92 -12.68
N ALA A 71 2.66 -3.74 -11.64
CA ALA A 71 2.53 -5.18 -11.82
C ALA A 71 1.22 -5.51 -12.53
N SER A 72 1.20 -6.61 -13.28
CA SER A 72 -0.01 -7.06 -13.96
C SER A 72 -1.03 -7.61 -12.96
N PRO A 73 -2.34 -7.62 -13.32
CA PRO A 73 -3.34 -8.26 -12.48
C PRO A 73 -3.03 -9.73 -12.17
N GLU A 74 -2.42 -10.44 -13.11
CA GLU A 74 -2.02 -11.84 -12.96
C GLU A 74 -0.94 -11.97 -11.88
N ASP A 75 0.04 -11.08 -11.88
CA ASP A 75 1.11 -11.10 -10.88
C ASP A 75 0.58 -10.70 -9.49
N MET A 76 -0.34 -9.75 -9.43
CA MET A 76 -0.99 -9.37 -8.16
C MET A 76 -1.73 -10.55 -7.54
N GLU A 77 -2.46 -11.30 -8.36
CA GLU A 77 -3.15 -12.51 -7.91
C GLU A 77 -2.16 -13.59 -7.48
N ALA A 78 -1.12 -13.81 -8.27
CA ALA A 78 -0.16 -14.88 -8.02
C ALA A 78 0.61 -14.68 -6.72
N TYR A 79 1.04 -13.45 -6.42
CA TYR A 79 1.90 -13.18 -5.27
C TYR A 79 1.13 -12.70 -4.03
N LEU A 80 0.03 -11.97 -4.21
CA LEU A 80 -0.67 -11.31 -3.11
C LEU A 80 -2.13 -11.73 -2.97
N HIS A 81 -2.65 -12.53 -3.88
CA HIS A 81 -4.05 -12.98 -3.88
C HIS A 81 -5.04 -11.81 -3.87
N VAL A 82 -4.71 -10.74 -4.59
CA VAL A 82 -5.56 -9.55 -4.71
C VAL A 82 -5.78 -9.20 -6.17
N THR A 83 -6.88 -8.48 -6.43
CA THR A 83 -7.18 -7.88 -7.73
C THR A 83 -6.82 -6.39 -7.70
N PRO A 84 -6.71 -5.71 -8.86
CA PRO A 84 -6.58 -4.26 -8.87
C PRO A 84 -7.72 -3.60 -8.10
N GLY A 85 -7.37 -2.65 -7.24
CA GLY A 85 -8.32 -2.00 -6.35
C GLY A 85 -8.46 -2.66 -4.98
N SER A 86 -7.90 -3.86 -4.79
CA SER A 86 -7.93 -4.58 -3.51
C SER A 86 -6.55 -4.74 -2.87
N ALA A 87 -5.52 -4.13 -3.45
CA ALA A 87 -4.17 -4.22 -2.90
C ALA A 87 -4.13 -3.66 -1.47
N THR A 88 -3.39 -4.33 -0.60
CA THR A 88 -3.37 -4.00 0.82
C THR A 88 -2.09 -4.54 1.46
N ILE A 89 -1.64 -3.86 2.51
CA ILE A 89 -0.52 -4.35 3.33
C ILE A 89 -0.82 -5.72 3.95
N LEU A 90 -2.10 -6.02 4.22
CA LEU A 90 -2.50 -7.29 4.80
C LEU A 90 -2.26 -8.47 3.86
N ALA A 91 -2.20 -8.23 2.55
CA ALA A 91 -1.94 -9.28 1.57
C ALA A 91 -0.52 -9.85 1.67
N LEU A 92 0.38 -9.18 2.38
CA LEU A 92 1.74 -9.70 2.59
C LEU A 92 1.75 -11.03 3.35
N MET A 93 0.66 -11.36 4.06
CA MET A 93 0.55 -12.67 4.71
C MET A 93 0.48 -13.83 3.72
N PHE A 94 0.14 -13.57 2.45
CA PHE A 94 0.12 -14.58 1.40
C PHE A 94 1.45 -14.70 0.66
N ASP A 95 2.37 -13.76 0.86
CA ASP A 95 3.69 -13.75 0.22
C ASP A 95 4.69 -14.56 1.05
N ARG A 96 4.51 -15.86 1.10
CA ARG A 96 5.32 -16.76 1.94
C ARG A 96 6.79 -16.81 1.53
N GLY A 97 7.08 -16.54 0.26
CA GLY A 97 8.45 -16.54 -0.26
C GLY A 97 9.16 -15.21 -0.13
N HIS A 98 8.55 -14.20 0.48
CA HIS A 98 9.07 -12.83 0.60
C HIS A 98 9.49 -12.26 -0.76
N ARG A 99 8.66 -12.50 -1.78
CA ARG A 99 8.89 -12.03 -3.15
C ARG A 99 8.55 -10.56 -3.34
N VAL A 100 7.68 -10.02 -2.48
CA VAL A 100 7.20 -8.63 -2.55
C VAL A 100 7.82 -7.84 -1.41
N GLN A 101 8.58 -6.81 -1.76
CA GLN A 101 9.18 -5.90 -0.78
C GLN A 101 8.19 -4.79 -0.44
N LEU A 102 7.95 -4.58 0.86
CA LEU A 102 7.10 -3.48 1.33
C LEU A 102 7.87 -2.17 1.33
N ILE A 103 7.26 -1.12 0.79
CA ILE A 103 7.78 0.24 0.80
C ILE A 103 6.72 1.14 1.42
N LEU A 104 7.10 1.92 2.42
CA LEU A 104 6.22 2.89 3.07
C LEU A 104 6.73 4.30 2.78
N ASP A 105 5.87 5.14 2.24
CA ASP A 105 6.15 6.57 2.20
C ASP A 105 6.09 7.10 3.63
N ARG A 106 7.05 7.92 4.02
CA ARG A 106 7.23 8.34 5.41
C ARG A 106 5.97 8.87 6.09
N PRO A 107 5.17 9.76 5.48
CA PRO A 107 3.94 10.22 6.13
C PRO A 107 2.99 9.08 6.50
N VAL A 108 2.83 8.08 5.63
CA VAL A 108 1.97 6.92 5.91
C VAL A 108 2.52 6.11 7.08
N ALA A 109 3.84 5.93 7.13
CA ALA A 109 4.49 5.19 8.21
C ALA A 109 4.29 5.87 9.58
N GLU A 110 4.07 7.17 9.60
CA GLU A 110 3.88 7.97 10.81
C GLU A 110 2.41 8.15 11.19
N TRP A 111 1.47 7.69 10.38
CA TRP A 111 0.05 7.76 10.73
C TRP A 111 -0.26 6.96 12.00
N VAL A 112 -1.20 7.45 12.79
CA VAL A 112 -1.66 6.72 13.98
C VAL A 112 -2.59 5.57 13.59
N ARG A 113 -3.51 5.82 12.67
CA ARG A 113 -4.48 4.85 12.16
C ARG A 113 -4.36 4.75 10.65
N ILE A 114 -4.75 3.62 10.10
CA ILE A 114 -4.78 3.40 8.66
C ILE A 114 -6.00 2.56 8.27
N GLY A 115 -6.65 2.93 7.16
CA GLY A 115 -7.70 2.12 6.55
C GLY A 115 -7.09 1.15 5.56
N CYS A 116 -7.36 -0.13 5.74
CA CYS A 116 -6.86 -1.20 4.87
C CYS A 116 -7.98 -2.11 4.41
N HIS A 117 -7.93 -2.52 3.13
CA HIS A 117 -8.82 -3.57 2.64
C HIS A 117 -8.38 -4.94 3.19
N PRO A 118 -9.33 -5.80 3.61
CA PRO A 118 -9.00 -7.17 3.96
C PRO A 118 -8.95 -8.06 2.70
N CYS A 119 -8.14 -7.66 1.71
CA CYS A 119 -7.95 -8.31 0.40
C CYS A 119 -9.20 -8.30 -0.50
N ILE A 120 -10.20 -7.51 -0.15
CA ILE A 120 -11.37 -7.21 -0.99
C ILE A 120 -11.67 -5.71 -0.89
N ASN A 121 -12.24 -5.11 -1.92
CA ASN A 121 -12.50 -3.67 -1.92
C ASN A 121 -13.93 -3.28 -1.54
N THR A 122 -14.67 -4.20 -0.93
CA THR A 122 -16.02 -3.97 -0.39
C THR A 122 -16.03 -3.84 1.13
N SER A 123 -14.86 -3.90 1.75
CA SER A 123 -14.68 -3.66 3.19
C SER A 123 -13.40 -2.88 3.42
N THR A 124 -13.36 -2.12 4.49
CA THR A 124 -12.14 -1.44 4.94
C THR A 124 -12.03 -1.57 6.46
N LEU A 125 -10.85 -1.91 6.93
CA LEU A 125 -10.55 -2.05 8.34
C LEU A 125 -9.78 -0.81 8.83
N ASN A 126 -10.12 -0.35 10.04
CA ASN A 126 -9.38 0.70 10.71
C ASN A 126 -8.39 0.02 11.67
N LEU A 127 -7.11 0.15 11.40
CA LEU A 127 -6.04 -0.49 12.15
C LEU A 127 -5.07 0.55 12.72
N SER A 128 -4.42 0.19 13.84
CA SER A 128 -3.33 0.99 14.37
C SER A 128 -2.06 0.75 13.53
N MET A 129 -1.46 1.82 13.03
CA MET A 129 -0.20 1.72 12.30
C MET A 129 0.91 1.18 13.21
N ALA A 130 0.92 1.56 14.49
CA ALA A 130 1.89 1.02 15.45
C ALA A 130 1.77 -0.49 15.60
N GLU A 131 0.54 -1.04 15.64
CA GLU A 131 0.33 -2.47 15.72
C GLU A 131 0.77 -3.19 14.44
N ILE A 132 0.52 -2.58 13.27
CA ILE A 132 1.00 -3.13 12.00
C ILE A 132 2.52 -3.22 12.02
N ARG A 133 3.20 -2.13 12.39
CA ARG A 133 4.67 -2.09 12.38
C ARG A 133 5.32 -2.93 13.48
N ASN A 134 4.69 -3.03 14.64
CA ASN A 134 5.30 -3.68 15.80
C ASN A 134 4.83 -5.13 16.02
N LYS A 135 3.71 -5.54 15.43
CA LYS A 135 3.15 -6.88 15.58
C LYS A 135 3.02 -7.61 14.24
N PHE A 136 2.30 -7.03 13.28
CA PHE A 136 2.00 -7.70 12.01
C PHE A 136 3.24 -7.95 11.17
N LEU A 137 4.02 -6.91 10.89
CA LEU A 137 5.21 -7.03 10.05
C LEU A 137 6.30 -7.91 10.68
N PRO A 138 6.62 -7.77 11.99
CA PRO A 138 7.57 -8.68 12.62
C PRO A 138 7.11 -10.13 12.62
N TYR A 139 5.81 -10.38 12.80
CA TYR A 139 5.26 -11.73 12.73
C TYR A 139 5.50 -12.38 11.37
N LEU A 140 5.41 -11.58 10.30
CA LEU A 140 5.70 -12.05 8.93
C LEU A 140 7.19 -12.04 8.59
N GLY A 141 8.02 -11.42 9.41
CA GLY A 141 9.44 -11.24 9.10
C GLY A 141 9.69 -10.20 8.01
N VAL A 142 8.83 -9.20 7.91
CA VAL A 142 8.91 -8.15 6.88
C VAL A 142 9.46 -6.86 7.48
N GLU A 143 10.52 -6.32 6.86
CA GLU A 143 11.04 -5.00 7.17
C GLU A 143 10.70 -4.04 6.02
N PRO A 144 9.96 -2.95 6.29
CA PRO A 144 9.63 -2.00 5.23
C PRO A 144 10.82 -1.12 4.87
N ILE A 145 10.89 -0.73 3.60
CA ILE A 145 11.79 0.33 3.16
C ILE A 145 11.03 1.64 3.30
N LEU A 146 11.62 2.62 3.99
CA LEU A 146 11.02 3.95 4.12
C LEU A 146 11.55 4.86 3.04
N VAL A 147 10.65 5.60 2.39
CA VAL A 147 10.98 6.57 1.36
C VAL A 147 10.29 7.90 1.65
N GLU A 148 10.75 8.96 1.02
CA GLU A 148 10.09 10.27 1.08
C GLU A 148 9.77 10.70 -0.35
N LEU A 149 8.52 10.51 -0.75
CA LEU A 149 8.05 10.88 -2.07
C LEU A 149 7.57 12.33 -2.10
N PRO A 150 7.80 13.07 -3.20
CA PRO A 150 7.38 14.46 -3.30
C PRO A 150 5.86 14.62 -3.17
N GLU A 151 5.42 15.60 -2.40
CA GLU A 151 4.01 15.90 -2.20
C GLU A 151 3.37 16.60 -3.36
N GLU A 152 4.13 17.42 -4.06
CA GLU A 152 3.62 18.27 -5.12
C GLU A 152 4.29 17.96 -6.46
N ARG A 153 3.58 18.30 -7.51
CA ARG A 153 4.21 18.33 -8.82
C ARG A 153 5.28 19.38 -8.80
N GLU A 154 6.42 19.05 -9.33
CA GLU A 154 7.43 20.03 -9.62
C GLU A 154 6.83 21.07 -10.54
N GLU A 155 6.74 22.33 -10.08
CA GLU A 155 6.27 23.40 -10.92
C GLU A 155 7.29 23.66 -12.00
N VAL A 156 6.82 23.70 -13.24
CA VAL A 156 7.66 24.07 -14.37
C VAL A 156 7.61 25.58 -14.48
N HIS A 157 8.72 26.19 -14.18
CA HIS A 157 8.87 27.63 -14.31
C HIS A 157 9.57 27.99 -15.61
#